data_0dd3e2302eb61b230e767e0bdd1bfae3
#
_entry.id   0dd3e2302eb61b230e767e0bdd1bfae3
#
_cell.length_a   1.000
_cell.length_b   1.000
_cell.length_c   1.000
_cell.angle_alpha   90.00
_cell.angle_beta   90.00
_cell.angle_gamma   90.00
#
_symmetry.space_group_name_H-M   'P 1'
#
loop_
_entity.id
_entity.type
_entity.pdbx_description
1 polymer ?
#
loop_
_entity_poly.entity_id
_entity_poly.type
_entity_poly.pdbx_seq_one_letter_code
_entity_poly.pdbx_strand_id
1 'polypeptide(L)'
;MKTYTCASVLVLALTVAGCATMGGYRPTVDPYGDPHAGRIARDEAECRDLALSASGGTANKSAIGAAVGGLIGAASGAAIGAAAGNPGVGAAVGAATGGLGGGTFEGVTAEQRFKTAFQTCMRERGHRVLD
;
A
#
# COMPACT_ATOMS: atom_id res chain seq x y z
N MET A 1 -4.01 -15.87 -33.04
CA MET A 1 -3.82 -14.44 -32.70
C MET A 1 -4.40 -14.07 -31.33
N LYS A 2 -5.50 -14.68 -30.83
CA LYS A 2 -6.08 -14.36 -29.49
C LYS A 2 -5.22 -14.73 -28.27
N THR A 3 -4.43 -15.79 -28.35
CA THR A 3 -3.59 -16.27 -27.24
C THR A 3 -2.41 -15.35 -26.93
N TYR A 4 -1.79 -14.74 -27.92
CA TYR A 4 -0.67 -13.80 -27.72
C TYR A 4 -1.12 -12.47 -27.11
N THR A 5 -2.35 -12.03 -27.40
CA THR A 5 -2.91 -10.80 -26.82
C THR A 5 -3.18 -10.97 -25.31
N CYS A 6 -3.69 -12.12 -24.89
CA CYS A 6 -3.87 -12.39 -23.46
C CYS A 6 -2.54 -12.50 -22.71
N ALA A 7 -1.53 -13.13 -23.30
CA ALA A 7 -0.20 -13.24 -22.69
C ALA A 7 0.49 -11.87 -22.54
N SER A 8 0.40 -11.01 -23.56
CA SER A 8 0.99 -9.67 -23.48
C SER A 8 0.30 -8.75 -22.46
N VAL A 9 -1.02 -8.84 -22.31
CA VAL A 9 -1.77 -8.11 -21.28
C VAL A 9 -1.42 -8.62 -19.89
N LEU A 10 -1.24 -9.93 -19.72
CA LEU A 10 -0.86 -10.52 -18.44
C LEU A 10 0.56 -10.09 -18.02
N VAL A 11 1.51 -10.07 -18.96
CA VAL A 11 2.88 -9.62 -18.71
C VAL A 11 2.92 -8.12 -18.37
N LEU A 12 2.13 -7.30 -19.07
CA LEU A 12 2.05 -5.87 -18.79
C LEU A 12 1.42 -5.59 -17.43
N ALA A 13 0.42 -6.36 -17.00
CA ALA A 13 -0.19 -6.25 -15.67
C ALA A 13 0.78 -6.64 -14.55
N LEU A 14 1.61 -7.66 -14.78
CA LEU A 14 2.63 -8.09 -13.82
C LEU A 14 3.77 -7.07 -13.66
N THR A 15 4.14 -6.36 -14.73
CA THR A 15 5.19 -5.33 -14.65
C THR A 15 4.73 -4.06 -13.92
N VAL A 16 3.45 -3.71 -14.01
CA VAL A 16 2.89 -2.57 -13.27
C VAL A 16 2.76 -2.87 -11.78
N ALA A 17 2.43 -4.11 -11.41
CA ALA A 17 2.35 -4.53 -10.01
C ALA A 17 3.72 -4.50 -9.30
N GLY A 18 4.83 -4.64 -10.04
CA GLY A 18 6.18 -4.62 -9.49
C GLY A 18 6.68 -3.23 -9.04
N CYS A 19 6.05 -2.15 -9.50
CA CYS A 19 6.45 -0.78 -9.11
C CYS A 19 5.83 -0.30 -7.78
N ALA A 20 4.93 -1.07 -7.18
CA ALA A 20 4.42 -0.82 -5.83
C ALA A 20 5.39 -1.36 -4.76
N THR A 21 6.69 -1.21 -4.99
CA THR A 21 7.65 -1.38 -3.90
C THR A 21 7.33 -0.31 -2.87
N MET A 22 6.75 -0.72 -1.80
CA MET A 22 6.64 0.01 -0.57
C MET A 22 8.00 0.61 -0.25
N GLY A 23 8.21 1.84 -0.67
CA GLY A 23 9.31 2.65 -0.19
C GLY A 23 9.10 2.78 1.31
N GLY A 24 9.67 1.82 2.05
CA GLY A 24 9.54 1.83 3.49
C GLY A 24 9.96 3.21 3.99
N TYR A 25 9.06 3.91 4.62
CA TYR A 25 9.35 5.18 5.26
C TYR A 25 10.59 5.02 6.14
N ARG A 26 11.64 5.74 5.80
CA ARG A 26 12.90 5.80 6.53
C ARG A 26 13.11 7.23 6.99
N PRO A 27 12.55 7.61 8.12
CA PRO A 27 12.75 8.95 8.65
C PRO A 27 14.21 9.15 9.01
N THR A 28 14.68 10.36 8.85
CA THR A 28 16.00 10.77 9.34
C THR A 28 15.83 11.22 10.79
N VAL A 29 16.55 10.57 11.69
CA VAL A 29 16.63 11.00 13.09
C VAL A 29 17.88 11.85 13.27
N ASP A 30 17.73 13.04 13.84
CA ASP A 30 18.84 13.94 14.09
C ASP A 30 19.59 13.51 15.36
N PRO A 31 20.84 13.03 15.26
CA PRO A 31 21.64 12.68 16.43
C PRO A 31 22.25 13.89 17.10
N TYR A 32 22.21 15.07 16.46
CA TYR A 32 22.91 16.25 16.95
C TYR A 32 22.17 16.88 18.14
N GLY A 33 22.84 16.91 19.27
CA GLY A 33 22.24 17.42 20.53
C GLY A 33 21.25 16.45 21.19
N ASP A 34 21.16 15.22 20.73
CA ASP A 34 20.33 14.19 21.36
C ASP A 34 21.10 13.54 22.54
N PRO A 35 20.63 13.70 23.78
CA PRO A 35 21.28 13.09 24.94
C PRO A 35 21.25 11.56 24.91
N HIS A 36 20.43 10.96 24.04
CA HIS A 36 20.25 9.53 23.88
C HIS A 36 20.70 9.00 22.50
N ALA A 37 21.59 9.74 21.81
CA ALA A 37 22.06 9.39 20.45
C ALA A 37 22.53 7.94 20.31
N GLY A 38 23.15 7.37 21.35
CA GLY A 38 23.59 5.97 21.34
C GLY A 38 22.46 4.93 21.34
N ARG A 39 21.21 5.33 21.57
CA ARG A 39 20.03 4.43 21.59
C ARG A 39 19.15 4.56 20.34
N ILE A 40 19.43 5.54 19.47
CA ILE A 40 18.61 5.83 18.29
C ILE A 40 18.31 4.55 17.49
N ALA A 41 19.34 3.77 17.15
CA ALA A 41 19.15 2.58 16.32
C ALA A 41 18.24 1.52 16.96
N ARG A 42 18.32 1.35 18.26
CA ARG A 42 17.45 0.44 19.02
C ARG A 42 16.03 0.99 19.10
N ASP A 43 15.90 2.25 19.43
CA ASP A 43 14.62 2.92 19.58
C ASP A 43 13.89 3.01 18.22
N GLU A 44 14.62 3.19 17.11
CA GLU A 44 14.07 3.09 15.75
C GLU A 44 13.49 1.70 15.46
N ALA A 45 14.21 0.62 15.81
CA ALA A 45 13.73 -0.74 15.58
C ALA A 45 12.44 -1.00 16.37
N GLU A 46 12.43 -0.68 17.66
CA GLU A 46 11.26 -0.86 18.52
C GLU A 46 10.07 0.01 18.09
N CYS A 47 10.29 1.29 17.76
CA CYS A 47 9.25 2.18 17.26
C CYS A 47 8.71 1.75 15.88
N ARG A 48 9.54 1.13 15.04
CA ARG A 48 9.11 0.56 13.76
C ARG A 48 8.15 -0.60 13.97
N ASP A 49 8.46 -1.50 14.88
CA ASP A 49 7.60 -2.65 15.18
C ASP A 49 6.25 -2.21 15.76
N LEU A 50 6.25 -1.22 16.66
CA LEU A 50 5.04 -0.62 17.18
C LEU A 50 4.22 0.07 16.08
N ALA A 51 4.86 0.82 15.19
CA ALA A 51 4.19 1.50 14.09
C ALA A 51 3.60 0.51 13.06
N LEU A 52 4.30 -0.61 12.77
CA LEU A 52 3.78 -1.67 11.92
C LEU A 52 2.52 -2.31 12.52
N SER A 53 2.51 -2.58 13.80
CA SER A 53 1.32 -3.12 14.47
C SER A 53 0.18 -2.11 14.50
N ALA A 54 0.45 -0.84 14.76
CA ALA A 54 -0.55 0.23 14.78
C ALA A 54 -1.17 0.50 13.40
N SER A 55 -0.38 0.36 12.32
CA SER A 55 -0.87 0.52 10.94
C SER A 55 -1.63 -0.70 10.43
N GLY A 56 -1.56 -1.82 11.11
CA GLY A 56 -2.12 -3.10 10.67
C GLY A 56 -1.36 -3.74 9.52
N GLY A 57 -0.13 -3.26 9.25
CA GLY A 57 0.72 -3.69 8.12
C GLY A 57 0.24 -3.12 6.79
N THR A 58 1.05 -2.24 6.17
CA THR A 58 0.70 -1.57 4.90
C THR A 58 0.36 -2.56 3.79
N ALA A 59 1.14 -3.66 3.69
CA ALA A 59 0.91 -4.70 2.69
C ALA A 59 -0.43 -5.42 2.87
N ASN A 60 -0.77 -5.75 4.11
CA ASN A 60 -2.04 -6.42 4.40
C ASN A 60 -3.24 -5.51 4.12
N LYS A 61 -3.17 -4.25 4.48
CA LYS A 61 -4.22 -3.26 4.19
C LYS A 61 -4.39 -3.02 2.70
N SER A 62 -3.29 -2.90 1.96
CA SER A 62 -3.35 -2.78 0.49
C SER A 62 -3.96 -4.01 -0.18
N ALA A 63 -3.64 -5.22 0.30
CA ALA A 63 -4.21 -6.45 -0.22
C ALA A 63 -5.72 -6.55 0.05
N ILE A 64 -6.19 -6.19 1.25
CA ILE A 64 -7.60 -6.15 1.58
C ILE A 64 -8.34 -5.11 0.73
N GLY A 65 -7.80 -3.89 0.61
CA GLY A 65 -8.37 -2.84 -0.22
C GLY A 65 -8.46 -3.24 -1.69
N ALA A 66 -7.42 -3.91 -2.23
CA ALA A 66 -7.43 -4.43 -3.59
C ALA A 66 -8.48 -5.54 -3.79
N ALA A 67 -8.64 -6.44 -2.83
CA ALA A 67 -9.64 -7.50 -2.90
C ALA A 67 -11.06 -6.92 -2.88
N VAL A 68 -11.37 -6.05 -1.93
CA VAL A 68 -12.69 -5.42 -1.81
C VAL A 68 -12.98 -4.53 -3.00
N GLY A 69 -12.05 -3.65 -3.39
CA GLY A 69 -12.20 -2.79 -4.55
C GLY A 69 -12.34 -3.58 -5.86
N GLY A 70 -11.59 -4.66 -6.00
CA GLY A 70 -11.68 -5.57 -7.15
C GLY A 70 -13.04 -6.25 -7.25
N LEU A 71 -13.61 -6.73 -6.15
CA LEU A 71 -14.93 -7.36 -6.13
C LEU A 71 -16.05 -6.37 -6.49
N ILE A 72 -16.04 -5.17 -5.89
CA ILE A 72 -17.02 -4.12 -6.19
C ILE A 72 -16.87 -3.67 -7.64
N GLY A 73 -15.64 -3.47 -8.10
CA GLY A 73 -15.32 -3.09 -9.47
C GLY A 73 -15.76 -4.15 -10.48
N ALA A 74 -15.54 -5.45 -10.19
CA ALA A 74 -15.98 -6.55 -11.03
C ALA A 74 -17.52 -6.57 -11.17
N ALA A 75 -18.24 -6.44 -10.06
CA ALA A 75 -19.71 -6.45 -10.08
C ALA A 75 -20.30 -5.28 -10.87
N SER A 76 -19.82 -4.07 -10.64
CA SER A 76 -20.28 -2.87 -11.38
C SER A 76 -19.86 -2.92 -12.86
N GLY A 77 -18.62 -3.34 -13.13
CA GLY A 77 -18.13 -3.51 -14.48
C GLY A 77 -18.90 -4.58 -15.29
N ALA A 78 -19.28 -5.69 -14.63
CA ALA A 78 -20.11 -6.72 -15.24
C ALA A 78 -21.50 -6.18 -15.64
N ALA A 79 -22.13 -5.36 -14.79
CA ALA A 79 -23.43 -4.75 -15.06
C ALA A 79 -23.36 -3.81 -16.29
N ILE A 80 -22.33 -2.97 -16.35
CA ILE A 80 -22.08 -2.07 -17.49
C ILE A 80 -21.75 -2.88 -18.76
N GLY A 81 -20.88 -3.88 -18.62
CA GLY A 81 -20.48 -4.75 -19.73
C GLY A 81 -21.63 -5.58 -20.27
N ALA A 82 -22.62 -5.96 -19.43
CA ALA A 82 -23.83 -6.66 -19.86
C ALA A 82 -24.68 -5.79 -20.79
N ALA A 83 -24.80 -4.50 -20.52
CA ALA A 83 -25.50 -3.57 -21.40
C ALA A 83 -24.82 -3.43 -22.77
N ALA A 84 -23.49 -3.65 -22.84
CA ALA A 84 -22.70 -3.66 -24.07
C ALA A 84 -22.55 -5.06 -24.70
N GLY A 85 -23.22 -6.07 -24.14
CA GLY A 85 -23.17 -7.46 -24.63
C GLY A 85 -21.90 -8.25 -24.24
N ASN A 86 -21.02 -7.70 -23.38
CA ASN A 86 -19.77 -8.34 -22.97
C ASN A 86 -19.52 -8.24 -21.46
N PRO A 87 -20.36 -8.91 -20.61
CA PRO A 87 -20.27 -8.79 -19.16
C PRO A 87 -18.93 -9.27 -18.60
N GLY A 88 -18.29 -10.26 -19.22
CA GLY A 88 -16.99 -10.78 -18.79
C GLY A 88 -15.86 -9.78 -18.97
N VAL A 89 -15.85 -9.05 -20.08
CA VAL A 89 -14.86 -7.99 -20.32
C VAL A 89 -15.08 -6.82 -19.34
N GLY A 90 -16.35 -6.43 -19.13
CA GLY A 90 -16.70 -5.40 -18.16
C GLY A 90 -16.26 -5.78 -16.75
N ALA A 91 -16.50 -7.02 -16.32
CA ALA A 91 -16.07 -7.51 -15.01
C ALA A 91 -14.54 -7.47 -14.86
N ALA A 92 -13.79 -7.90 -15.88
CA ALA A 92 -12.34 -7.93 -15.83
C ALA A 92 -11.73 -6.53 -15.73
N VAL A 93 -12.23 -5.57 -16.51
CA VAL A 93 -11.78 -4.18 -16.45
C VAL A 93 -12.15 -3.55 -15.12
N GLY A 94 -13.38 -3.77 -14.65
CA GLY A 94 -13.85 -3.26 -13.35
C GLY A 94 -13.06 -3.84 -12.18
N ALA A 95 -12.74 -5.13 -12.19
CA ALA A 95 -11.89 -5.76 -11.17
C ALA A 95 -10.50 -5.16 -11.14
N ALA A 96 -9.88 -4.95 -12.30
CA ALA A 96 -8.53 -4.38 -12.39
C ALA A 96 -8.50 -2.93 -11.87
N THR A 97 -9.42 -2.09 -12.31
CA THR A 97 -9.46 -0.68 -11.87
C THR A 97 -9.85 -0.53 -10.42
N GLY A 98 -10.85 -1.28 -9.96
CA GLY A 98 -11.30 -1.28 -8.57
C GLY A 98 -10.25 -1.85 -7.61
N GLY A 99 -9.57 -2.92 -8.00
CA GLY A 99 -8.50 -3.53 -7.21
C GLY A 99 -7.30 -2.61 -7.04
N LEU A 100 -6.86 -1.96 -8.10
CA LEU A 100 -5.77 -0.98 -8.03
C LEU A 100 -6.16 0.22 -7.16
N GLY A 101 -7.35 0.81 -7.39
CA GLY A 101 -7.83 1.94 -6.60
C GLY A 101 -8.00 1.62 -5.12
N GLY A 102 -8.64 0.49 -4.80
CA GLY A 102 -8.84 0.06 -3.41
C GLY A 102 -7.53 -0.22 -2.68
N GLY A 103 -6.61 -0.95 -3.35
CA GLY A 103 -5.31 -1.28 -2.76
C GLY A 103 -4.45 -0.06 -2.45
N THR A 104 -4.42 0.92 -3.35
CA THR A 104 -3.65 2.16 -3.15
C THR A 104 -4.22 3.02 -2.05
N PHE A 105 -5.55 3.17 -1.98
CA PHE A 105 -6.21 3.97 -0.95
C PHE A 105 -5.93 3.44 0.46
N GLU A 106 -6.13 2.14 0.69
CA GLU A 106 -5.84 1.51 1.98
C GLU A 106 -4.35 1.54 2.32
N GLY A 107 -3.49 1.38 1.32
CA GLY A 107 -2.04 1.47 1.49
C GLY A 107 -1.58 2.85 1.94
N VAL A 108 -2.10 3.92 1.34
CA VAL A 108 -1.78 5.30 1.72
C VAL A 108 -2.25 5.61 3.14
N THR A 109 -3.44 5.15 3.53
CA THR A 109 -3.96 5.33 4.90
C THR A 109 -3.10 4.60 5.93
N ALA A 110 -2.70 3.36 5.64
CA ALA A 110 -1.83 2.58 6.52
C ALA A 110 -0.43 3.21 6.64
N GLU A 111 0.11 3.73 5.55
CA GLU A 111 1.39 4.44 5.53
C GLU A 111 1.36 5.70 6.41
N GLN A 112 0.29 6.48 6.34
CA GLN A 112 0.16 7.67 7.20
C GLN A 112 0.06 7.30 8.68
N ARG A 113 -0.70 6.26 9.02
CA ARG A 113 -0.77 5.74 10.39
C ARG A 113 0.60 5.26 10.87
N PHE A 114 1.33 4.56 10.03
CA PHE A 114 2.69 4.13 10.33
C PHE A 114 3.59 5.32 10.64
N LYS A 115 3.63 6.34 9.77
CA LYS A 115 4.44 7.55 9.98
C LYS A 115 4.12 8.24 11.29
N THR A 116 2.83 8.48 11.55
CA THR A 116 2.39 9.14 12.78
C THR A 116 2.76 8.34 14.02
N ALA A 117 2.53 7.04 14.03
CA ALA A 117 2.87 6.18 15.16
C ALA A 117 4.39 6.13 15.40
N PHE A 118 5.18 6.01 14.35
CA PHE A 118 6.64 6.01 14.42
C PHE A 118 7.18 7.32 14.99
N GLN A 119 6.76 8.46 14.45
CA GLN A 119 7.19 9.78 14.89
C GLN A 119 6.80 10.05 16.34
N THR A 120 5.59 9.67 16.72
CA THR A 120 5.13 9.82 18.11
C THR A 120 5.99 9.01 19.05
N CYS A 121 6.23 7.74 18.75
CA CYS A 121 7.08 6.86 19.55
C CYS A 121 8.51 7.42 19.70
N MET A 122 9.13 7.89 18.64
CA MET A 122 10.49 8.44 18.67
C MET A 122 10.55 9.74 19.50
N ARG A 123 9.55 10.62 19.37
CA ARG A 123 9.48 11.86 20.17
C ARG A 123 9.29 11.59 21.65
N GLU A 124 8.46 10.62 22.02
CA GLU A 124 8.27 10.22 23.42
C GLU A 124 9.55 9.66 24.04
N ARG A 125 10.45 9.12 23.23
CA ARG A 125 11.78 8.67 23.65
C ARG A 125 12.84 9.78 23.62
N GLY A 126 12.45 11.00 23.25
CA GLY A 126 13.30 12.18 23.25
C GLY A 126 14.08 12.43 21.96
N HIS A 127 13.81 11.66 20.89
CA HIS A 127 14.49 11.81 19.61
C HIS A 127 13.80 12.83 18.69
N ARG A 128 14.58 13.57 17.91
CA ARG A 128 14.09 14.50 16.89
C ARG A 128 14.00 13.78 15.55
N VAL A 129 12.78 13.61 15.04
CA VAL A 129 12.55 13.08 13.71
C VAL A 129 12.43 14.25 12.74
N LEU A 130 13.25 14.23 11.69
CA LEU A 130 13.23 15.18 10.57
C LEU A 130 12.42 14.55 9.42
N ASP A 131 11.43 15.26 8.90
CA ASP A 131 10.65 14.91 7.71
C ASP A 131 10.95 15.86 6.59
#